data_0acb2722325045c8f905caccf0e1783e
#
_entry.id   0acb2722325045c8f905caccf0e1783e
#
_cell.length_a   1.000
_cell.length_b   1.000
_cell.length_c   1.000
_cell.angle_alpha   90.00
_cell.angle_beta   90.00
_cell.angle_gamma   90.00
#
_symmetry.space_group_name_H-M   'P 1'
#
loop_
_entity.id
_entity.type
_entity.pdbx_description
1 polymer ?
#
loop_
_entity_poly.entity_id
_entity_poly.type
_entity_poly.pdbx_seq_one_letter_code
_entity_poly.pdbx_strand_id
1 'polypeptide(L)'
;MEPGDDRSPLDHPTQQALDRAVDAIEAGEAVVYPTETVYGLGADATDPEAVGRVYEIKNRPRDKPLSVAFGDIDHATQYTEPTDRELAFMREFLPGPVTVIVDRKLTLPDMLTDGDPRIGVRVPANEIALQLCRAAGPITATSANRSGEPSVRQPADLPESVRQAVGAVIEASETAGTESTVVDVSTGEIHRRGAAVEAIEAWLDESA
;
A
#
# COMPACT_ATOMS: atom_id res chain seq x y z
N MET A 1 -27.32 -17.11 3.73
CA MET A 1 -26.13 -17.53 4.49
C MET A 1 -25.14 -16.41 4.25
N GLU A 2 -25.04 -15.48 5.22
CA GLU A 2 -24.07 -14.36 5.13
C GLU A 2 -22.66 -14.96 5.11
N PRO A 3 -21.73 -14.46 4.28
CA PRO A 3 -20.33 -14.87 4.34
C PRO A 3 -19.81 -14.50 5.74
N GLY A 4 -19.39 -15.49 6.50
CA GLY A 4 -18.85 -15.29 7.84
C GLY A 4 -17.67 -14.34 7.78
N ASP A 5 -17.69 -13.36 8.67
CA ASP A 5 -16.59 -12.44 8.95
C ASP A 5 -15.41 -13.25 9.54
N ASP A 6 -14.52 -13.72 8.67
CA ASP A 6 -13.33 -14.50 9.03
C ASP A 6 -12.18 -13.56 9.50
N ARG A 7 -12.54 -12.53 10.24
CA ARG A 7 -11.56 -11.64 10.86
C ARG A 7 -11.13 -12.23 12.19
N SER A 8 -9.89 -12.74 12.26
CA SER A 8 -9.28 -12.99 13.55
C SER A 8 -9.22 -11.68 14.33
N PRO A 9 -9.82 -11.62 15.52
CA PRO A 9 -9.79 -10.39 16.31
C PRO A 9 -8.35 -10.04 16.67
N LEU A 10 -7.96 -8.79 16.40
CA LEU A 10 -6.69 -8.24 16.88
C LEU A 10 -6.70 -8.22 18.41
N ASP A 11 -5.53 -8.33 19.03
CA ASP A 11 -5.45 -8.10 20.46
C ASP A 11 -5.82 -6.65 20.81
N HIS A 12 -6.21 -6.43 22.06
CA HIS A 12 -6.72 -5.12 22.49
C HIS A 12 -5.73 -3.95 22.28
N PRO A 13 -4.41 -4.08 22.57
CA PRO A 13 -3.44 -3.01 22.27
C PRO A 13 -3.31 -2.71 20.77
N THR A 14 -3.30 -3.73 19.93
CA THR A 14 -3.23 -3.57 18.46
C THR A 14 -4.48 -2.90 17.92
N GLN A 15 -5.67 -3.28 18.41
CA GLN A 15 -6.92 -2.63 18.03
C GLN A 15 -6.93 -1.14 18.40
N GLN A 16 -6.48 -0.77 19.60
CA GLN A 16 -6.37 0.64 20.00
C GLN A 16 -5.37 1.43 19.13
N ALA A 17 -4.27 0.79 18.69
CA ALA A 17 -3.33 1.43 17.79
C ALA A 17 -3.92 1.62 16.39
N LEU A 18 -4.71 0.66 15.91
CA LEU A 18 -5.46 0.75 14.66
C LEU A 18 -6.47 1.90 14.71
N ASP A 19 -7.27 1.98 15.76
CA ASP A 19 -8.29 3.04 15.94
C ASP A 19 -7.63 4.44 15.89
N ARG A 20 -6.52 4.63 16.61
CA ARG A 20 -5.74 5.89 16.55
C ARG A 20 -5.20 6.19 15.16
N ALA A 21 -4.79 5.16 14.39
CA ALA A 21 -4.31 5.35 13.04
C ALA A 21 -5.45 5.75 12.09
N VAL A 22 -6.64 5.19 12.25
CA VAL A 22 -7.84 5.60 11.50
C VAL A 22 -8.18 7.06 11.81
N ASP A 23 -8.25 7.44 13.09
CA ASP A 23 -8.50 8.83 13.51
C ASP A 23 -7.48 9.81 12.91
N ALA A 24 -6.20 9.43 12.88
CA ALA A 24 -5.13 10.24 12.29
C ALA A 24 -5.31 10.42 10.77
N ILE A 25 -5.65 9.34 10.04
CA ILE A 25 -5.91 9.41 8.59
C ILE A 25 -7.13 10.31 8.31
N GLU A 26 -8.21 10.17 9.08
CA GLU A 26 -9.40 11.03 8.96
C GLU A 26 -9.11 12.50 9.27
N ALA A 27 -8.12 12.77 10.13
CA ALA A 27 -7.60 14.13 10.38
C ALA A 27 -6.64 14.61 9.27
N GLY A 28 -6.43 13.83 8.21
CA GLY A 28 -5.53 14.12 7.08
C GLY A 28 -4.06 13.91 7.40
N GLU A 29 -3.71 13.23 8.49
CA GLU A 29 -2.33 12.93 8.86
C GLU A 29 -1.83 11.64 8.21
N ALA A 30 -0.51 11.46 8.13
CA ALA A 30 0.09 10.21 7.71
C ALA A 30 0.28 9.28 8.90
N VAL A 31 0.31 7.97 8.64
CA VAL A 31 0.54 6.93 9.65
C VAL A 31 1.58 5.93 9.18
N VAL A 32 2.23 5.25 10.13
CA VAL A 32 3.12 4.13 9.87
C VAL A 32 2.44 2.84 10.29
N TYR A 33 2.44 1.84 9.41
CA TYR A 33 1.75 0.57 9.61
C TYR A 33 2.57 -0.63 9.12
N PRO A 34 2.42 -1.82 9.73
CA PRO A 34 3.13 -3.02 9.31
C PRO A 34 2.52 -3.60 8.04
N THR A 35 3.35 -4.21 7.20
CA THR A 35 2.94 -5.09 6.10
C THR A 35 3.74 -6.39 6.15
N GLU A 36 3.43 -7.34 5.27
CA GLU A 36 4.19 -8.58 5.12
C GLU A 36 5.60 -8.37 4.54
N THR A 37 5.87 -7.18 3.98
CA THR A 37 7.15 -6.83 3.34
C THR A 37 8.01 -5.94 4.23
N VAL A 38 7.62 -4.68 4.39
CA VAL A 38 8.29 -3.63 5.17
C VAL A 38 7.24 -2.76 5.84
N TYR A 39 7.62 -1.92 6.79
CA TYR A 39 6.71 -0.93 7.33
C TYR A 39 6.31 0.09 6.26
N GLY A 40 5.01 0.34 6.13
CA GLY A 40 4.42 1.28 5.20
C GLY A 40 4.19 2.66 5.82
N LEU A 41 4.23 3.69 4.98
CA LEU A 41 3.77 5.04 5.28
C LEU A 41 2.52 5.29 4.43
N GLY A 42 1.38 5.53 5.09
CA GLY A 42 0.08 5.74 4.46
C GLY A 42 -0.58 7.03 4.93
N ALA A 43 -1.38 7.61 4.06
CA ALA A 43 -2.31 8.69 4.32
C ALA A 43 -3.50 8.52 3.37
N ASP A 44 -4.59 9.25 3.57
CA ASP A 44 -5.74 9.20 2.66
C ASP A 44 -5.29 9.44 1.22
N ALA A 45 -5.45 8.41 0.37
CA ALA A 45 -5.06 8.49 -1.03
C ALA A 45 -6.01 9.34 -1.88
N THR A 46 -7.18 9.69 -1.36
CA THR A 46 -8.18 10.53 -2.05
C THR A 46 -8.02 12.01 -1.74
N ASP A 47 -7.27 12.37 -0.68
CA ASP A 47 -6.99 13.74 -0.29
C ASP A 47 -5.61 14.21 -0.84
N PRO A 48 -5.59 15.18 -1.79
CA PRO A 48 -4.33 15.71 -2.34
C PRO A 48 -3.40 16.31 -1.28
N GLU A 49 -3.95 16.90 -0.19
CA GLU A 49 -3.12 17.48 0.87
C GLU A 49 -2.44 16.39 1.69
N ALA A 50 -3.17 15.32 2.03
CA ALA A 50 -2.61 14.15 2.72
C ALA A 50 -1.55 13.44 1.88
N VAL A 51 -1.80 13.25 0.58
CA VAL A 51 -0.80 12.75 -0.39
C VAL A 51 0.44 13.65 -0.41
N GLY A 52 0.24 14.98 -0.43
CA GLY A 52 1.32 15.97 -0.39
C GLY A 52 2.22 15.82 0.83
N ARG A 53 1.64 15.59 2.02
CA ARG A 53 2.39 15.34 3.27
C ARG A 53 3.28 14.10 3.18
N VAL A 54 2.80 13.02 2.54
CA VAL A 54 3.64 11.81 2.36
C VAL A 54 4.89 12.11 1.55
N TYR A 55 4.79 12.90 0.46
CA TYR A 55 5.95 13.34 -0.31
C TYR A 55 6.93 14.17 0.55
N GLU A 56 6.41 15.08 1.39
CA GLU A 56 7.22 15.92 2.29
C GLU A 56 7.93 15.10 3.35
N ILE A 57 7.22 14.23 4.07
CA ILE A 57 7.77 13.33 5.09
C ILE A 57 8.93 12.51 4.52
N LYS A 58 8.75 11.96 3.32
CA LYS A 58 9.76 11.14 2.65
C LYS A 58 10.88 11.96 2.00
N ASN A 59 10.74 13.25 1.87
CA ASN A 59 11.57 14.06 0.97
C ASN A 59 11.65 13.42 -0.43
N ARG A 60 10.47 13.00 -0.97
CA ARG A 60 10.35 12.28 -2.22
C ARG A 60 10.12 13.25 -3.37
N PRO A 61 10.85 13.13 -4.48
CA PRO A 61 10.54 13.87 -5.71
C PRO A 61 9.11 13.58 -6.19
N ARG A 62 8.39 14.62 -6.65
CA ARG A 62 6.99 14.49 -7.08
C ARG A 62 6.82 13.66 -8.36
N ASP A 63 7.84 13.60 -9.20
CA ASP A 63 7.93 12.76 -10.41
C ASP A 63 8.07 11.25 -10.11
N LYS A 64 8.14 10.87 -8.83
CA LYS A 64 8.16 9.46 -8.42
C LYS A 64 6.78 9.06 -7.89
N PRO A 65 5.97 8.30 -8.66
CA PRO A 65 4.62 7.91 -8.27
C PRO A 65 4.54 7.21 -6.91
N LEU A 66 3.40 7.38 -6.22
CA LEU A 66 3.01 6.59 -5.05
C LEU A 66 1.98 5.54 -5.48
N SER A 67 2.08 4.35 -4.89
CA SER A 67 1.05 3.34 -5.00
C SER A 67 -0.06 3.56 -3.97
N VAL A 68 -1.19 2.86 -4.12
CA VAL A 68 -2.32 2.88 -3.18
C VAL A 68 -2.59 1.48 -2.66
N ALA A 69 -2.81 1.36 -1.35
CA ALA A 69 -3.22 0.14 -0.68
C ALA A 69 -4.73 0.14 -0.44
N PHE A 70 -5.32 -1.05 -0.58
CA PHE A 70 -6.75 -1.31 -0.44
C PHE A 70 -6.99 -2.51 0.49
N GLY A 71 -8.19 -2.59 1.05
CA GLY A 71 -8.60 -3.68 1.92
C GLY A 71 -8.86 -5.02 1.21
N ASP A 72 -9.19 -4.96 -0.08
CA ASP A 72 -9.38 -6.10 -0.99
C ASP A 72 -9.41 -5.62 -2.45
N ILE A 73 -9.55 -6.55 -3.39
CA ILE A 73 -9.60 -6.26 -4.83
C ILE A 73 -10.89 -5.52 -5.21
N ASP A 74 -12.02 -5.89 -4.63
CA ASP A 74 -13.31 -5.24 -4.92
C ASP A 74 -13.29 -3.78 -4.49
N HIS A 75 -12.65 -3.47 -3.37
CA HIS A 75 -12.37 -2.09 -2.93
C HIS A 75 -11.48 -1.37 -3.95
N ALA A 76 -10.40 -2.00 -4.43
CA ALA A 76 -9.50 -1.39 -5.43
C ALA A 76 -10.23 -1.05 -6.74
N THR A 77 -11.15 -1.90 -7.22
CA THR A 77 -11.89 -1.67 -8.48
C THR A 77 -12.89 -0.51 -8.39
N GLN A 78 -13.21 -0.02 -7.19
CA GLN A 78 -14.00 1.21 -7.04
C GLN A 78 -13.21 2.45 -7.49
N TYR A 79 -11.88 2.41 -7.40
CA TYR A 79 -10.94 3.51 -7.69
C TYR A 79 -10.06 3.29 -8.92
N THR A 80 -10.12 2.11 -9.51
CA THR A 80 -9.29 1.72 -10.66
C THR A 80 -10.10 0.98 -11.72
N GLU A 81 -9.54 0.84 -12.92
CA GLU A 81 -10.16 0.18 -14.08
C GLU A 81 -9.21 -0.89 -14.65
N PRO A 82 -8.95 -1.98 -13.90
CA PRO A 82 -8.11 -3.06 -14.40
C PRO A 82 -8.77 -3.79 -15.57
N THR A 83 -7.98 -4.14 -16.58
CA THR A 83 -8.39 -5.06 -17.64
C THR A 83 -8.67 -6.46 -17.07
N ASP A 84 -9.35 -7.33 -17.85
CA ASP A 84 -9.61 -8.71 -17.44
C ASP A 84 -8.32 -9.47 -17.12
N ARG A 85 -7.23 -9.23 -17.87
CA ARG A 85 -5.92 -9.84 -17.63
C ARG A 85 -5.27 -9.34 -16.34
N GLU A 86 -5.30 -8.03 -16.10
CA GLU A 86 -4.82 -7.43 -14.86
C GLU A 86 -5.63 -7.92 -13.65
N LEU A 87 -6.95 -8.02 -13.80
CA LEU A 87 -7.83 -8.54 -12.75
C LEU A 87 -7.58 -10.01 -12.44
N ALA A 88 -7.32 -10.84 -13.46
CA ALA A 88 -6.92 -12.24 -13.27
C ALA A 88 -5.60 -12.35 -12.51
N PHE A 89 -4.61 -11.52 -12.87
CA PHE A 89 -3.35 -11.43 -12.16
C PHE A 89 -3.52 -10.97 -10.70
N MET A 90 -4.32 -9.93 -10.48
CA MET A 90 -4.61 -9.44 -9.13
C MET A 90 -5.23 -10.54 -8.26
N ARG A 91 -6.15 -11.34 -8.78
CA ARG A 91 -6.79 -12.45 -8.06
C ARG A 91 -5.83 -13.58 -7.70
N GLU A 92 -4.77 -13.78 -8.48
CA GLU A 92 -3.75 -14.80 -8.22
C GLU A 92 -2.73 -14.34 -7.16
N PHE A 93 -2.35 -13.06 -7.18
CA PHE A 93 -1.22 -12.56 -6.39
C PHE A 93 -1.60 -11.63 -5.22
N LEU A 94 -2.88 -11.23 -5.11
CA LEU A 94 -3.35 -10.35 -4.02
C LEU A 94 -4.46 -11.03 -3.19
N PRO A 95 -4.42 -10.91 -1.87
CA PRO A 95 -3.44 -10.18 -1.03
C PRO A 95 -2.04 -10.78 -1.11
N GLY A 96 -1.00 -9.93 -1.24
CA GLY A 96 0.36 -10.41 -1.37
C GLY A 96 1.42 -9.33 -1.60
N PRO A 97 2.70 -9.73 -1.65
CA PRO A 97 3.82 -8.82 -1.76
C PRO A 97 4.03 -8.31 -3.20
N VAL A 98 2.95 -7.92 -3.85
CA VAL A 98 2.93 -7.46 -5.24
C VAL A 98 2.23 -6.12 -5.34
N THR A 99 2.69 -5.27 -6.24
CA THR A 99 2.05 -4.01 -6.63
C THR A 99 1.77 -4.07 -8.13
N VAL A 100 0.51 -4.01 -8.51
CA VAL A 100 0.06 -4.12 -9.91
C VAL A 100 -0.26 -2.73 -10.45
N ILE A 101 0.33 -2.36 -11.58
CA ILE A 101 0.04 -1.09 -12.25
C ILE A 101 -1.19 -1.27 -13.13
N VAL A 102 -2.21 -0.42 -12.88
CA VAL A 102 -3.49 -0.43 -13.60
C VAL A 102 -3.97 0.99 -13.86
N ASP A 103 -4.96 1.18 -14.72
CA ASP A 103 -5.57 2.48 -14.95
C ASP A 103 -6.34 2.96 -13.71
N ARG A 104 -6.14 4.23 -13.31
CA ARG A 104 -6.84 4.86 -12.19
C ARG A 104 -8.09 5.63 -12.65
N LYS A 105 -9.09 5.71 -11.77
CA LYS A 105 -10.22 6.62 -11.94
C LYS A 105 -9.86 8.03 -11.45
N LEU A 106 -10.63 9.03 -11.89
CA LEU A 106 -10.46 10.42 -11.52
C LEU A 106 -10.74 10.72 -10.03
N THR A 107 -11.25 9.75 -9.29
CA THR A 107 -11.43 9.81 -7.83
C THR A 107 -10.10 9.79 -7.06
N LEU A 108 -9.03 9.30 -7.68
CA LEU A 108 -7.68 9.39 -7.15
C LEU A 108 -6.98 10.63 -7.75
N PRO A 109 -6.36 11.48 -6.92
CA PRO A 109 -5.75 12.72 -7.38
C PRO A 109 -4.51 12.51 -8.25
N ASP A 110 -4.31 13.39 -9.22
CA ASP A 110 -3.16 13.39 -10.14
C ASP A 110 -1.81 13.42 -9.41
N MET A 111 -1.77 13.99 -8.22
CA MET A 111 -0.56 14.09 -7.40
C MET A 111 0.05 12.73 -7.04
N LEU A 112 -0.73 11.66 -7.01
CA LEU A 112 -0.22 10.29 -6.75
C LEU A 112 0.73 9.81 -7.85
N THR A 113 0.52 10.26 -9.09
CA THR A 113 1.16 9.70 -10.29
C THR A 113 1.82 10.76 -11.17
N ASP A 114 1.91 12.01 -10.70
CA ASP A 114 2.37 13.15 -11.51
C ASP A 114 1.56 13.33 -12.81
N GLY A 115 0.25 13.02 -12.74
CA GLY A 115 -0.68 13.09 -13.87
C GLY A 115 -0.71 11.86 -14.77
N ASP A 116 0.09 10.83 -14.52
CA ASP A 116 -0.01 9.56 -15.25
C ASP A 116 -1.38 8.91 -14.98
N PRO A 117 -2.09 8.39 -16.01
CA PRO A 117 -3.35 7.67 -15.82
C PRO A 117 -3.19 6.34 -15.09
N ARG A 118 -1.97 5.82 -14.94
CA ARG A 118 -1.69 4.52 -14.32
C ARG A 118 -1.21 4.65 -12.88
N ILE A 119 -1.64 3.72 -12.03
CA ILE A 119 -1.32 3.71 -10.60
C ILE A 119 -0.98 2.31 -10.12
N GLY A 120 -0.06 2.20 -9.15
CA GLY A 120 0.23 0.96 -8.47
C GLY A 120 -0.85 0.62 -7.43
N VAL A 121 -1.49 -0.55 -7.58
CA VAL A 121 -2.46 -1.11 -6.64
C VAL A 121 -1.80 -2.18 -5.78
N ARG A 122 -2.03 -2.13 -4.48
CA ARG A 122 -1.60 -3.13 -3.52
C ARG A 122 -2.75 -3.56 -2.61
N VAL A 123 -2.83 -4.87 -2.34
CA VAL A 123 -3.62 -5.43 -1.24
C VAL A 123 -2.64 -6.23 -0.38
N PRO A 124 -2.20 -5.70 0.76
CA PRO A 124 -1.15 -6.32 1.57
C PRO A 124 -1.62 -7.61 2.24
N ALA A 125 -0.78 -8.64 2.30
CA ALA A 125 -1.05 -9.87 3.05
C ALA A 125 -0.72 -9.71 4.55
N ASN A 126 -1.29 -8.68 5.17
CA ASN A 126 -1.13 -8.39 6.59
C ASN A 126 -2.46 -7.91 7.16
N GLU A 127 -2.96 -8.58 8.18
CA GLU A 127 -4.30 -8.34 8.72
C GLU A 127 -4.48 -6.92 9.27
N ILE A 128 -3.46 -6.35 9.94
CA ILE A 128 -3.51 -4.97 10.45
C ILE A 128 -3.65 -3.97 9.28
N ALA A 129 -2.84 -4.16 8.23
CA ALA A 129 -2.89 -3.30 7.04
C ALA A 129 -4.24 -3.41 6.31
N LEU A 130 -4.80 -4.64 6.19
CA LEU A 130 -6.11 -4.86 5.58
C LEU A 130 -7.22 -4.18 6.38
N GLN A 131 -7.23 -4.32 7.71
CA GLN A 131 -8.22 -3.68 8.57
C GLN A 131 -8.09 -2.15 8.52
N LEU A 132 -6.87 -1.61 8.49
CA LEU A 132 -6.63 -0.17 8.32
C LEU A 132 -7.24 0.34 7.00
N CYS A 133 -6.96 -0.32 5.88
CA CYS A 133 -7.51 0.08 4.58
C CYS A 133 -9.04 -0.09 4.49
N ARG A 134 -9.62 -1.06 5.21
CA ARG A 134 -11.09 -1.23 5.27
C ARG A 134 -11.76 -0.16 6.12
N ALA A 135 -11.12 0.29 7.19
CA ALA A 135 -11.66 1.28 8.10
C ALA A 135 -11.46 2.72 7.59
N ALA A 136 -10.26 3.06 7.12
CA ALA A 136 -9.89 4.41 6.70
C ALA A 136 -10.11 4.69 5.20
N GLY A 137 -10.43 3.67 4.39
CA GLY A 137 -10.47 3.80 2.92
C GLY A 137 -9.12 3.52 2.26
N PRO A 138 -8.96 3.91 0.97
CA PRO A 138 -7.70 3.72 0.26
C PRO A 138 -6.60 4.62 0.86
N ILE A 139 -5.43 4.05 1.13
CA ILE A 139 -4.30 4.80 1.68
C ILE A 139 -3.09 4.72 0.75
N THR A 140 -2.23 5.72 0.76
CA THR A 140 -0.97 5.66 0.01
C THR A 140 -0.12 4.49 0.50
N ALA A 141 0.60 3.84 -0.42
CA ALA A 141 1.43 2.66 -0.14
C ALA A 141 2.87 2.92 -0.56
N THR A 142 3.70 3.31 0.40
CA THR A 142 5.14 3.47 0.24
C THR A 142 5.85 3.01 1.51
N SER A 143 7.13 2.68 1.44
CA SER A 143 7.92 2.30 2.63
C SER A 143 8.11 3.48 3.61
N ALA A 144 8.19 3.20 4.91
CA ALA A 144 8.25 4.22 5.97
C ALA A 144 9.64 4.87 6.17
N ASN A 145 10.54 4.80 5.18
CA ASN A 145 11.86 5.45 5.16
C ASN A 145 11.82 6.77 4.40
N ARG A 146 12.85 7.59 4.55
CA ARG A 146 13.12 8.69 3.63
C ARG A 146 13.54 8.16 2.27
N SER A 147 13.23 8.91 1.21
CA SER A 147 13.55 8.49 -0.16
C SER A 147 15.05 8.24 -0.33
N GLY A 148 15.40 7.03 -0.79
CA GLY A 148 16.79 6.60 -0.99
C GLY A 148 17.46 5.97 0.24
N GLU A 149 16.81 5.94 1.41
CA GLU A 149 17.29 5.22 2.59
C GLU A 149 16.78 3.78 2.60
N PRO A 150 17.37 2.87 3.40
CA PRO A 150 16.86 1.51 3.56
C PRO A 150 15.43 1.48 4.09
N SER A 151 14.65 0.49 3.66
CA SER A 151 13.28 0.30 4.12
C SER A 151 13.24 -0.15 5.58
N VAL A 152 12.27 0.37 6.34
CA VAL A 152 12.08 0.07 7.77
C VAL A 152 11.47 -1.31 7.94
N ARG A 153 12.10 -2.17 8.75
CA ARG A 153 11.64 -3.53 9.04
C ARG A 153 11.00 -3.67 10.41
N GLN A 154 11.33 -2.82 11.34
CA GLN A 154 10.79 -2.80 12.70
C GLN A 154 10.63 -1.36 13.20
N PRO A 155 9.70 -1.08 14.13
CA PRO A 155 9.43 0.29 14.59
C PRO A 155 10.65 1.01 15.17
N ALA A 156 11.61 0.26 15.75
CA ALA A 156 12.84 0.81 16.31
C ALA A 156 13.75 1.46 15.25
N ASP A 157 13.66 1.00 13.99
CA ASP A 157 14.47 1.52 12.87
C ASP A 157 13.83 2.74 12.20
N LEU A 158 12.62 3.15 12.64
CA LEU A 158 11.91 4.28 12.06
C LEU A 158 12.71 5.58 12.28
N PRO A 159 13.07 6.31 11.20
CA PRO A 159 13.76 7.60 11.35
C PRO A 159 12.97 8.56 12.25
N GLU A 160 13.65 9.23 13.16
CA GLU A 160 13.02 10.15 14.12
C GLU A 160 12.22 11.25 13.41
N SER A 161 12.73 11.73 12.26
CA SER A 161 12.02 12.72 11.43
C SER A 161 10.70 12.21 10.86
N VAL A 162 10.58 10.91 10.57
CA VAL A 162 9.33 10.27 10.13
C VAL A 162 8.43 10.09 11.34
N ARG A 163 8.95 9.57 12.46
CA ARG A 163 8.18 9.35 13.70
C ARG A 163 7.51 10.62 14.21
N GLN A 164 8.20 11.76 14.14
CA GLN A 164 7.67 13.07 14.58
C GLN A 164 6.66 13.68 13.60
N ALA A 165 6.65 13.24 12.36
CA ALA A 165 5.82 13.81 11.29
C ALA A 165 4.52 13.02 11.02
N VAL A 166 4.31 11.90 11.70
CA VAL A 166 3.11 11.06 11.55
C VAL A 166 2.20 11.14 12.76
N GLY A 167 0.89 11.03 12.55
CA GLY A 167 -0.12 11.05 13.60
C GLY A 167 -0.14 9.78 14.44
N ALA A 168 0.20 8.63 13.83
CA ALA A 168 0.23 7.35 14.53
C ALA A 168 1.27 6.38 13.96
N VAL A 169 1.76 5.49 14.83
CA VAL A 169 2.58 4.33 14.45
C VAL A 169 1.92 3.08 15.02
N ILE A 170 1.55 2.13 14.15
CA ILE A 170 1.08 0.82 14.59
C ILE A 170 2.30 -0.09 14.72
N GLU A 171 2.71 -0.35 15.95
CA GLU A 171 3.86 -1.20 16.24
C GLU A 171 3.45 -2.68 16.19
N ALA A 172 4.24 -3.47 15.48
CA ALA A 172 4.08 -4.91 15.34
C ALA A 172 5.45 -5.59 15.25
N SER A 173 5.47 -6.88 14.95
CA SER A 173 6.69 -7.66 14.78
C SER A 173 7.55 -7.15 13.63
N GLU A 174 8.80 -7.58 13.58
CA GLU A 174 9.70 -7.37 12.45
C GLU A 174 9.11 -7.98 11.17
N THR A 175 9.20 -7.25 10.07
CA THR A 175 8.72 -7.65 8.75
C THR A 175 9.78 -8.43 7.96
N ALA A 176 9.41 -9.09 6.85
CA ALA A 176 10.32 -9.89 6.02
C ALA A 176 11.49 -9.07 5.44
N GLY A 177 11.29 -7.79 5.18
CA GLY A 177 12.34 -6.87 4.71
C GLY A 177 12.55 -6.86 3.19
N THR A 178 11.88 -7.73 2.45
CA THR A 178 11.90 -7.70 0.98
C THR A 178 10.72 -6.89 0.48
N GLU A 179 10.98 -5.84 -0.29
CA GLU A 179 9.92 -5.00 -0.88
C GLU A 179 9.04 -5.78 -1.87
N SER A 180 7.84 -5.24 -2.16
CA SER A 180 6.95 -5.82 -3.17
C SER A 180 7.55 -5.75 -4.57
N THR A 181 7.25 -6.75 -5.41
CA THR A 181 7.47 -6.64 -6.86
C THR A 181 6.46 -5.66 -7.45
N VAL A 182 6.91 -4.76 -8.31
CA VAL A 182 6.05 -3.81 -9.05
C VAL A 182 6.01 -4.24 -10.50
N VAL A 183 4.81 -4.53 -11.01
CA VAL A 183 4.60 -5.10 -12.33
C VAL A 183 3.50 -4.36 -13.11
N ASP A 184 3.76 -4.11 -14.37
CA ASP A 184 2.76 -3.73 -15.37
C ASP A 184 2.40 -4.98 -16.20
N VAL A 185 1.24 -5.56 -15.91
CA VAL A 185 0.75 -6.78 -16.56
C VAL A 185 0.39 -6.53 -18.02
N SER A 186 -0.01 -5.30 -18.38
CA SER A 186 -0.41 -4.95 -19.74
C SER A 186 0.77 -4.99 -20.72
N THR A 187 1.97 -4.63 -20.25
CA THR A 187 3.22 -4.64 -21.02
C THR A 187 4.11 -5.84 -20.72
N GLY A 188 3.85 -6.55 -19.60
CA GLY A 188 4.73 -7.60 -19.07
C GLY A 188 5.99 -7.05 -18.39
N GLU A 189 6.08 -5.74 -18.14
CA GLU A 189 7.26 -5.11 -17.55
C GLU A 189 7.28 -5.21 -16.03
N ILE A 190 8.41 -5.62 -15.47
CA ILE A 190 8.67 -5.61 -14.02
C ILE A 190 9.53 -4.39 -13.70
N HIS A 191 8.90 -3.33 -13.17
CA HIS A 191 9.56 -2.07 -12.80
C HIS A 191 10.43 -2.19 -11.55
N ARG A 192 10.09 -3.10 -10.63
CA ARG A 192 10.89 -3.42 -9.46
C ARG A 192 10.82 -4.91 -9.15
N ARG A 193 11.98 -5.54 -9.05
CA ARG A 193 12.13 -6.94 -8.68
C ARG A 193 12.18 -7.04 -7.14
N GLY A 194 11.17 -7.63 -6.55
CA GLY A 194 11.02 -7.82 -5.12
C GLY A 194 10.57 -9.24 -4.78
N ALA A 195 9.77 -9.39 -3.75
CA ALA A 195 9.21 -10.68 -3.37
C ALA A 195 8.32 -11.27 -4.49
N ALA A 196 8.24 -12.59 -4.57
CA ALA A 196 7.42 -13.36 -5.53
C ALA A 196 7.78 -13.16 -7.02
N VAL A 197 8.91 -12.53 -7.35
CA VAL A 197 9.27 -12.18 -8.74
C VAL A 197 9.30 -13.39 -9.68
N GLU A 198 9.81 -14.55 -9.25
CA GLU A 198 9.90 -15.77 -10.08
C GLU A 198 8.50 -16.31 -10.44
N ALA A 199 7.56 -16.30 -9.50
CA ALA A 199 6.18 -16.72 -9.75
C ALA A 199 5.47 -15.74 -10.71
N ILE A 200 5.76 -14.45 -10.60
CA ILE A 200 5.22 -13.41 -11.49
C ILE A 200 5.74 -13.61 -12.91
N GLU A 201 7.04 -13.85 -13.10
CA GLU A 201 7.63 -14.13 -14.42
C GLU A 201 6.99 -15.36 -15.05
N ALA A 202 6.85 -16.45 -14.30
CA ALA A 202 6.19 -17.66 -14.79
C ALA A 202 4.75 -17.39 -15.26
N TRP A 203 3.98 -16.63 -14.48
CA TRP A 203 2.61 -16.28 -14.84
C TRP A 203 2.54 -15.42 -16.12
N LEU A 204 3.45 -14.46 -16.26
CA LEU A 204 3.52 -13.58 -17.44
C LEU A 204 3.86 -14.38 -18.71
N ASP A 205 4.75 -15.36 -18.61
CA ASP A 205 5.15 -16.24 -19.73
C ASP A 205 4.01 -17.18 -20.17
N GLU A 206 3.23 -17.72 -19.21
CA GLU A 206 2.12 -18.63 -19.50
C GLU A 206 0.88 -17.90 -20.07
N SER A 207 0.76 -16.62 -19.79
CA SER A 207 -0.41 -15.80 -20.13
C SER A 207 -0.16 -14.85 -21.31
N ALA A 208 0.98 -14.99 -22.01
CA ALA A 208 1.41 -14.14 -23.14
C ALA A 208 0.64 -14.39 -24.44
#